data_36e8e0547dd7661955ff4f0d69a8b542
#
_entry.id   36e8e0547dd7661955ff4f0d69a8b542
#
_cell.length_a   1.000
_cell.length_b   1.000
_cell.length_c   1.000
_cell.angle_alpha   90.00
_cell.angle_beta   90.00
_cell.angle_gamma   90.00
#
_symmetry.space_group_name_H-M   'P 1'
#
loop_
_entity.id
_entity.type
_entity.pdbx_description
1 polymer ?
#
loop_
_entity_poly.entity_id
_entity_poly.type
_entity_poly.pdbx_seq_one_letter_code
_entity_poly.pdbx_strand_id
1 'polypeptide(L)'
;MLFGRSMRAVLGLLFSHPERAFYLREIARTAGTSPSSLQRELAALSAAGLIVREARGHQVYFRASRDSPLFEELRGIVVKTFGVADVLRSALAPLASAIHTAFIYGSLARGEARPESDVDVMVVGDPAFAAVVERLRPAEGALGRSVNPTVYPAVELSEKAAAGNAFLATVLGEPKIFLIGDERELRALAEGRAPQAPQARKAGNRKPRRARR
;
A
#
# COMPACT_ATOMS: atom_id res chain seq x y z
N MET A 1 5.61 5.69 19.99
CA MET A 1 4.85 5.51 18.72
C MET A 1 3.63 6.43 18.78
N LEU A 2 3.45 7.34 17.81
CA LEU A 2 2.48 8.45 17.91
C LEU A 2 1.01 7.98 17.85
N PHE A 3 0.69 6.90 17.13
CA PHE A 3 -0.67 6.38 16.96
C PHE A 3 -0.72 4.86 17.13
N GLY A 4 -1.83 4.35 17.68
CA GLY A 4 -2.11 2.92 17.75
C GLY A 4 -2.27 2.28 16.36
N ARG A 5 -2.23 0.94 16.29
CA ARG A 5 -2.26 0.19 15.00
C ARG A 5 -3.50 0.55 14.15
N SER A 6 -4.69 0.53 14.73
CA SER A 6 -5.95 0.83 14.01
C SER A 6 -5.96 2.26 13.49
N MET A 7 -5.57 3.22 14.33
CA MET A 7 -5.53 4.64 13.97
C MET A 7 -4.55 4.90 12.82
N ARG A 8 -3.37 4.26 12.80
CA ARG A 8 -2.42 4.36 11.68
C ARG A 8 -3.01 3.86 10.38
N ALA A 9 -3.71 2.73 10.42
CA ALA A 9 -4.35 2.18 9.23
C ALA A 9 -5.48 3.09 8.71
N VAL A 10 -6.28 3.69 9.61
CA VAL A 10 -7.32 4.66 9.26
C VAL A 10 -6.73 5.90 8.63
N LEU A 11 -5.77 6.55 9.32
CA LEU A 11 -5.12 7.76 8.83
C LEU A 11 -4.37 7.49 7.53
N GLY A 12 -3.62 6.37 7.45
CA GLY A 12 -2.92 5.94 6.25
C GLY A 12 -3.86 5.86 5.06
N LEU A 13 -4.99 5.15 5.20
CA LEU A 13 -5.96 4.99 4.12
C LEU A 13 -6.59 6.32 3.69
N LEU A 14 -7.06 7.12 4.65
CA LEU A 14 -7.81 8.35 4.34
C LEU A 14 -6.92 9.49 3.84
N PHE A 15 -5.74 9.69 4.43
CA PHE A 15 -4.86 10.80 4.10
C PHE A 15 -3.92 10.51 2.92
N SER A 16 -3.67 9.24 2.57
CA SER A 16 -2.99 8.89 1.32
C SER A 16 -3.90 9.00 0.09
N HIS A 17 -5.23 8.95 0.30
CA HIS A 17 -6.24 9.07 -0.77
C HIS A 17 -7.32 10.09 -0.42
N PRO A 18 -6.97 11.38 -0.26
CA PRO A 18 -7.88 12.39 0.30
C PRO A 18 -9.05 12.75 -0.61
N GLU A 19 -8.97 12.41 -1.91
CA GLU A 19 -10.05 12.60 -2.89
C GLU A 19 -11.12 11.50 -2.81
N ARG A 20 -10.82 10.38 -2.13
CA ARG A 20 -11.67 9.20 -2.08
C ARG A 20 -12.41 9.11 -0.75
N ALA A 21 -13.71 8.79 -0.83
CA ALA A 21 -14.50 8.41 0.34
C ALA A 21 -14.53 6.89 0.47
N PHE A 22 -14.28 6.38 1.68
CA PHE A 22 -14.23 4.97 2.00
C PHE A 22 -15.40 4.55 2.87
N TYR A 23 -16.00 3.41 2.54
CA TYR A 23 -17.07 2.84 3.33
C TYR A 23 -16.53 2.22 4.64
N LEU A 24 -17.28 2.32 5.73
CA LEU A 24 -16.87 1.85 7.06
C LEU A 24 -16.28 0.42 7.06
N ARG A 25 -16.92 -0.52 6.35
CA ARG A 25 -16.43 -1.91 6.29
C ARG A 25 -15.15 -2.05 5.48
N GLU A 26 -14.91 -1.19 4.50
CA GLU A 26 -13.65 -1.14 3.75
C GLU A 26 -12.50 -0.69 4.65
N ILE A 27 -12.72 0.38 5.44
CA ILE A 27 -11.76 0.87 6.42
C ILE A 27 -11.45 -0.23 7.46
N ALA A 28 -12.48 -0.90 7.98
CA ALA A 28 -12.33 -1.97 8.98
C ALA A 28 -11.47 -3.14 8.44
N ARG A 29 -11.72 -3.55 7.20
CA ARG A 29 -10.94 -4.60 6.54
C ARG A 29 -9.48 -4.20 6.37
N THR A 30 -9.21 -2.97 5.93
CA THR A 30 -7.84 -2.45 5.77
C THR A 30 -7.13 -2.31 7.12
N ALA A 31 -7.84 -1.89 8.16
CA ALA A 31 -7.29 -1.75 9.49
C ALA A 31 -7.14 -3.10 10.25
N GLY A 32 -7.63 -4.20 9.68
CA GLY A 32 -7.59 -5.53 10.32
C GLY A 32 -8.40 -5.59 11.61
N THR A 33 -9.52 -4.84 11.71
CA THR A 33 -10.33 -4.73 12.91
C THR A 33 -11.83 -4.75 12.58
N SER A 34 -12.69 -4.81 13.62
CA SER A 34 -14.15 -4.78 13.42
C SER A 34 -14.65 -3.36 13.14
N PRO A 35 -15.77 -3.21 12.40
CA PRO A 35 -16.40 -1.90 12.21
C PRO A 35 -16.79 -1.21 13.51
N SER A 36 -17.25 -1.98 14.51
CA SER A 36 -17.64 -1.46 15.82
C SER A 36 -16.46 -0.87 16.60
N SER A 37 -15.27 -1.48 16.49
CA SER A 37 -14.05 -0.97 17.13
C SER A 37 -13.59 0.38 16.55
N LEU A 38 -13.83 0.60 15.26
CA LEU A 38 -13.45 1.85 14.58
C LEU A 38 -14.41 3.01 14.80
N GLN A 39 -15.66 2.74 15.17
CA GLN A 39 -16.68 3.80 15.27
C GLN A 39 -16.27 4.92 16.22
N ARG A 40 -15.65 4.57 17.36
CA ARG A 40 -15.19 5.56 18.34
C ARG A 40 -14.05 6.43 17.78
N GLU A 41 -13.07 5.81 17.10
CA GLU A 41 -11.94 6.51 16.50
C GLU A 41 -12.40 7.43 15.35
N LEU A 42 -13.27 6.93 14.48
CA LEU A 42 -13.83 7.72 13.38
C LEU A 42 -14.72 8.87 13.88
N ALA A 43 -15.49 8.65 14.95
CA ALA A 43 -16.30 9.69 15.55
C ALA A 43 -15.41 10.81 16.15
N ALA A 44 -14.33 10.45 16.84
CA ALA A 44 -13.39 11.40 17.39
C ALA A 44 -12.68 12.22 16.30
N LEU A 45 -12.22 11.57 15.22
CA LEU A 45 -11.61 12.26 14.08
C LEU A 45 -12.61 13.20 13.37
N SER A 46 -13.87 12.79 13.25
CA SER A 46 -14.93 13.62 12.65
C SER A 46 -15.26 14.82 13.54
N ALA A 47 -15.37 14.62 14.84
CA ALA A 47 -15.61 15.69 15.80
C ALA A 47 -14.46 16.71 15.84
N ALA A 48 -13.23 16.25 15.64
CA ALA A 48 -12.05 17.11 15.50
C ALA A 48 -11.94 17.81 14.12
N GLY A 49 -12.88 17.57 13.19
CA GLY A 49 -12.84 18.16 11.86
C GLY A 49 -11.73 17.62 10.95
N LEU A 50 -11.08 16.51 11.32
CA LEU A 50 -9.98 15.94 10.55
C LEU A 50 -10.47 15.05 9.40
N ILE A 51 -11.65 14.48 9.54
CA ILE A 51 -12.31 13.70 8.50
C ILE A 51 -13.77 14.13 8.34
N VAL A 52 -14.30 13.96 7.14
CA VAL A 52 -15.72 14.20 6.82
C VAL A 52 -16.45 12.87 6.84
N ARG A 53 -17.60 12.84 7.53
CA ARG A 53 -18.54 11.73 7.55
C ARG A 53 -19.70 12.03 6.61
N GLU A 54 -19.93 11.18 5.62
CA GLU A 54 -21.01 11.33 4.63
C GLU A 54 -21.96 10.14 4.70
N ALA A 55 -23.26 10.40 4.87
CA ALA A 55 -24.29 9.37 4.74
C ALA A 55 -24.79 9.31 3.29
N ARG A 56 -24.74 8.14 2.67
CA ARG A 56 -25.26 7.88 1.31
C ARG A 56 -26.20 6.70 1.36
N GLY A 57 -27.50 6.96 1.43
CA GLY A 57 -28.53 5.95 1.70
C GLY A 57 -28.31 5.28 3.05
N HIS A 58 -28.21 3.95 3.07
CA HIS A 58 -27.96 3.17 4.30
C HIS A 58 -26.45 2.98 4.61
N GLN A 59 -25.57 3.65 3.91
CA GLN A 59 -24.13 3.49 4.07
C GLN A 59 -23.48 4.78 4.57
N VAL A 60 -22.45 4.62 5.38
CA VAL A 60 -21.65 5.73 5.91
C VAL A 60 -20.24 5.65 5.31
N TYR A 61 -19.82 6.77 4.74
CA TYR A 61 -18.51 6.96 4.13
C TYR A 61 -17.70 7.98 4.92
N PHE A 62 -16.40 7.84 4.85
CA PHE A 62 -15.45 8.74 5.48
C PHE A 62 -14.35 9.11 4.48
N ARG A 63 -13.93 10.37 4.50
CA ARG A 63 -12.78 10.89 3.75
C ARG A 63 -12.00 11.89 4.59
N ALA A 64 -10.74 12.13 4.24
CA ALA A 64 -9.99 13.22 4.87
C ALA A 64 -10.66 14.57 4.61
N SER A 65 -10.65 15.45 5.60
CA SER A 65 -11.16 16.83 5.48
C SER A 65 -10.06 17.72 4.92
N ARG A 66 -10.16 18.09 3.65
CA ARG A 66 -9.20 19.01 3.02
C ARG A 66 -9.31 20.45 3.54
N ASP A 67 -10.48 20.78 4.08
CA ASP A 67 -10.76 22.11 4.65
C ASP A 67 -10.24 22.23 6.10
N SER A 68 -9.73 21.14 6.68
CA SER A 68 -9.12 21.17 8.00
C SER A 68 -7.81 21.98 7.96
N PRO A 69 -7.60 22.93 8.90
CA PRO A 69 -6.35 23.68 8.98
C PRO A 69 -5.13 22.78 9.28
N LEU A 70 -5.33 21.55 9.75
CA LEU A 70 -4.29 20.56 10.05
C LEU A 70 -4.13 19.51 8.94
N PHE A 71 -4.79 19.70 7.78
CA PHE A 71 -4.80 18.65 6.73
C PHE A 71 -3.40 18.36 6.20
N GLU A 72 -2.64 19.37 5.80
CA GLU A 72 -1.32 19.18 5.20
C GLU A 72 -0.30 18.64 6.21
N GLU A 73 -0.35 19.09 7.46
CA GLU A 73 0.53 18.60 8.54
C GLU A 73 0.27 17.12 8.84
N LEU A 74 -1.00 16.75 9.00
CA LEU A 74 -1.39 15.36 9.23
C LEU A 74 -1.05 14.48 8.04
N ARG A 75 -1.33 14.94 6.83
CA ARG A 75 -0.96 14.23 5.61
C ARG A 75 0.54 14.03 5.53
N GLY A 76 1.32 15.06 5.83
CA GLY A 76 2.79 14.98 5.88
C GLY A 76 3.28 13.94 6.88
N ILE A 77 2.72 13.91 8.10
CA ILE A 77 3.05 12.90 9.10
C ILE A 77 2.69 11.49 8.59
N VAL A 78 1.47 11.31 8.09
CA VAL A 78 0.97 10.02 7.60
C VAL A 78 1.86 9.47 6.49
N VAL A 79 2.09 10.27 5.44
CA VAL A 79 2.88 9.87 4.26
C VAL A 79 4.30 9.49 4.67
N LYS A 80 4.95 10.32 5.49
CA LYS A 80 6.35 10.12 5.88
C LYS A 80 6.58 9.01 6.90
N THR A 81 5.55 8.58 7.64
CA THR A 81 5.70 7.59 8.72
C THR A 81 5.12 6.22 8.40
N PHE A 82 3.92 6.13 7.86
CA PHE A 82 3.23 4.87 7.61
C PHE A 82 2.43 4.82 6.29
N GLY A 83 2.37 5.91 5.55
CA GLY A 83 1.78 5.99 4.22
C GLY A 83 2.72 5.58 3.07
N VAL A 84 3.99 5.23 3.39
CA VAL A 84 5.01 4.91 2.37
C VAL A 84 4.53 3.85 1.39
N ALA A 85 3.96 2.76 1.90
CA ALA A 85 3.48 1.66 1.06
C ALA A 85 2.36 2.10 0.10
N ASP A 86 1.44 2.97 0.54
CA ASP A 86 0.33 3.44 -0.29
C ASP A 86 0.79 4.41 -1.38
N VAL A 87 1.75 5.28 -1.06
CA VAL A 87 2.38 6.19 -2.03
C VAL A 87 3.09 5.38 -3.12
N LEU A 88 3.91 4.39 -2.74
CA LEU A 88 4.64 3.56 -3.70
C LEU A 88 3.71 2.66 -4.51
N ARG A 89 2.67 2.09 -3.88
CA ARG A 89 1.64 1.31 -4.59
C ARG A 89 0.95 2.14 -5.66
N SER A 90 0.59 3.37 -5.34
CA SER A 90 -0.03 4.30 -6.28
C SER A 90 0.92 4.67 -7.42
N ALA A 91 2.20 4.90 -7.12
CA ALA A 91 3.23 5.20 -8.13
C ALA A 91 3.44 4.04 -9.11
N LEU A 92 3.43 2.78 -8.62
CA LEU A 92 3.61 1.59 -9.45
C LEU A 92 2.34 1.11 -10.16
N ALA A 93 1.16 1.62 -9.81
CA ALA A 93 -0.12 1.19 -10.37
C ALA A 93 -0.17 1.20 -11.91
N PRO A 94 0.41 2.21 -12.64
CA PRO A 94 0.43 2.21 -14.10
C PRO A 94 1.26 1.06 -14.73
N LEU A 95 2.19 0.48 -13.96
CA LEU A 95 3.05 -0.64 -14.39
C LEU A 95 2.56 -1.99 -13.88
N ALA A 96 1.43 -2.05 -13.16
CA ALA A 96 0.97 -3.24 -12.44
C ALA A 96 0.76 -4.47 -13.34
N SER A 97 0.43 -4.28 -14.62
CA SER A 97 0.27 -5.39 -15.58
C SER A 97 1.60 -6.07 -15.97
N ALA A 98 2.73 -5.38 -15.81
CA ALA A 98 4.07 -5.91 -16.08
C ALA A 98 4.79 -6.37 -14.80
N ILE A 99 4.15 -6.22 -13.62
CA ILE A 99 4.73 -6.56 -12.32
C ILE A 99 3.99 -7.76 -11.74
N HIS A 100 4.71 -8.83 -11.45
CA HIS A 100 4.18 -9.99 -10.73
C HIS A 100 4.11 -9.71 -9.23
N THR A 101 5.21 -9.23 -8.65
CA THR A 101 5.24 -8.82 -7.25
C THR A 101 6.15 -7.61 -7.05
N ALA A 102 5.76 -6.73 -6.12
CA ALA A 102 6.60 -5.63 -5.66
C ALA A 102 6.45 -5.46 -4.15
N PHE A 103 7.55 -5.18 -3.46
CA PHE A 103 7.56 -5.03 -2.01
C PHE A 103 8.70 -4.14 -1.52
N ILE A 104 8.49 -3.54 -0.36
CA ILE A 104 9.52 -2.84 0.40
C ILE A 104 10.25 -3.88 1.25
N TYR A 105 11.58 -3.77 1.33
CA TYR A 105 12.44 -4.59 2.18
C TYR A 105 13.40 -3.72 3.00
N GLY A 106 14.36 -4.33 3.70
CA GLY A 106 15.37 -3.62 4.46
C GLY A 106 14.84 -2.96 5.73
N SER A 107 15.45 -1.86 6.14
CA SER A 107 15.21 -1.21 7.44
C SER A 107 13.76 -0.80 7.67
N LEU A 108 13.08 -0.32 6.64
CA LEU A 108 11.67 0.09 6.74
C LEU A 108 10.74 -1.11 7.01
N ALA A 109 10.97 -2.22 6.33
CA ALA A 109 10.17 -3.44 6.52
C ALA A 109 10.42 -4.09 7.87
N ARG A 110 11.64 -4.01 8.41
CA ARG A 110 11.99 -4.47 9.76
C ARG A 110 11.49 -3.55 10.87
N GLY A 111 11.02 -2.34 10.55
CA GLY A 111 10.61 -1.34 11.54
C GLY A 111 11.78 -0.60 12.21
N GLU A 112 12.96 -0.64 11.63
CA GLU A 112 14.22 -0.05 12.11
C GLU A 112 14.59 1.26 11.39
N ALA A 113 13.76 1.69 10.42
CA ALA A 113 14.05 2.86 9.60
C ALA A 113 14.16 4.14 10.44
N ARG A 114 15.18 4.93 10.17
CA ARG A 114 15.39 6.29 10.67
C ARG A 114 14.80 7.30 9.69
N PRO A 115 14.64 8.58 10.06
CA PRO A 115 14.14 9.61 9.16
C PRO A 115 14.92 9.72 7.85
N GLU A 116 16.22 9.48 7.88
CA GLU A 116 17.14 9.59 6.72
C GLU A 116 17.28 8.26 5.94
N SER A 117 16.69 7.16 6.43
CA SER A 117 16.80 5.87 5.75
C SER A 117 16.10 5.90 4.40
N ASP A 118 16.77 5.40 3.38
CA ASP A 118 16.20 5.18 2.05
C ASP A 118 15.09 4.12 2.10
N VAL A 119 14.27 4.10 1.08
CA VAL A 119 13.22 3.08 0.91
C VAL A 119 13.68 2.10 -0.17
N ASP A 120 14.03 0.89 0.25
CA ASP A 120 14.42 -0.17 -0.66
C ASP A 120 13.18 -0.89 -1.20
N VAL A 121 13.03 -0.92 -2.54
CA VAL A 121 11.88 -1.52 -3.23
C VAL A 121 12.37 -2.60 -4.19
N MET A 122 11.85 -3.81 -4.04
CA MET A 122 12.05 -4.86 -5.03
C MET A 122 10.83 -4.97 -5.93
N VAL A 123 11.08 -5.07 -7.23
CA VAL A 123 10.08 -5.27 -8.28
C VAL A 123 10.45 -6.54 -9.05
N VAL A 124 9.55 -7.51 -9.12
CA VAL A 124 9.73 -8.74 -9.89
C VAL A 124 8.74 -8.76 -11.04
N GLY A 125 9.23 -8.84 -12.25
CA GLY A 125 8.44 -8.79 -13.48
C GLY A 125 9.25 -8.22 -14.64
N ASP A 126 8.55 -7.80 -15.69
CA ASP A 126 9.16 -7.33 -16.93
C ASP A 126 8.99 -5.83 -17.22
N PRO A 127 8.81 -4.94 -16.21
CA PRO A 127 8.82 -3.52 -16.49
C PRO A 127 10.25 -3.05 -16.78
N ALA A 128 10.43 -2.13 -17.72
CA ALA A 128 11.73 -1.50 -17.95
C ALA A 128 12.19 -0.78 -16.67
N PHE A 129 13.45 -0.97 -16.26
CA PHE A 129 14.02 -0.32 -15.07
C PHE A 129 13.84 1.21 -15.07
N ALA A 130 14.09 1.85 -16.22
CA ALA A 130 13.90 3.29 -16.38
C ALA A 130 12.45 3.73 -16.11
N ALA A 131 11.46 2.95 -16.54
CA ALA A 131 10.05 3.24 -16.30
C ALA A 131 9.71 3.12 -14.80
N VAL A 132 10.28 2.14 -14.08
CA VAL A 132 10.10 2.01 -12.63
C VAL A 132 10.68 3.23 -11.91
N VAL A 133 11.92 3.63 -12.23
CA VAL A 133 12.57 4.82 -11.65
C VAL A 133 11.75 6.08 -11.92
N GLU A 134 11.29 6.29 -13.16
CA GLU A 134 10.47 7.45 -13.52
C GLU A 134 9.18 7.52 -12.71
N ARG A 135 8.51 6.39 -12.48
CA ARG A 135 7.28 6.32 -11.70
C ARG A 135 7.49 6.52 -10.21
N LEU A 136 8.64 6.10 -9.68
CA LEU A 136 8.95 6.26 -8.25
C LEU A 136 9.50 7.65 -7.89
N ARG A 137 10.10 8.39 -8.83
CA ARG A 137 10.67 9.72 -8.59
C ARG A 137 9.71 10.72 -7.93
N PRO A 138 8.42 10.86 -8.34
CA PRO A 138 7.48 11.76 -7.64
C PRO A 138 7.22 11.33 -6.20
N ALA A 139 7.30 10.03 -5.91
CA ALA A 139 7.11 9.50 -4.56
C ALA A 139 8.23 9.94 -3.61
N GLU A 140 9.48 10.08 -4.08
CA GLU A 140 10.60 10.58 -3.26
C GLU A 140 10.32 11.97 -2.69
N GLY A 141 9.80 12.88 -3.52
CA GLY A 141 9.42 14.22 -3.08
C GLY A 141 8.32 14.21 -2.02
N ALA A 142 7.30 13.35 -2.17
CA ALA A 142 6.22 13.20 -1.21
C ALA A 142 6.69 12.56 0.10
N LEU A 143 7.58 11.57 0.02
CA LEU A 143 8.12 10.85 1.18
C LEU A 143 9.22 11.63 1.91
N GLY A 144 9.91 12.53 1.22
CA GLY A 144 11.13 13.19 1.71
C GLY A 144 12.29 12.22 1.91
N ARG A 145 12.34 11.12 1.11
CA ARG A 145 13.35 10.05 1.17
C ARG A 145 13.65 9.53 -0.22
N SER A 146 14.88 9.08 -0.45
CA SER A 146 15.25 8.37 -1.66
C SER A 146 14.53 7.02 -1.74
N VAL A 147 14.20 6.59 -2.95
CA VAL A 147 13.61 5.27 -3.23
C VAL A 147 14.57 4.51 -4.15
N ASN A 148 15.08 3.39 -3.66
CA ASN A 148 16.04 2.55 -4.36
C ASN A 148 15.37 1.33 -4.96
N PRO A 149 14.95 1.34 -6.23
CA PRO A 149 14.35 0.17 -6.87
C PRO A 149 15.41 -0.84 -7.31
N THR A 150 15.16 -2.11 -6.99
CA THR A 150 15.82 -3.27 -7.58
C THR A 150 14.80 -4.00 -8.43
N VAL A 151 15.08 -4.20 -9.72
CA VAL A 151 14.17 -4.86 -10.65
C VAL A 151 14.77 -6.17 -11.13
N TYR A 152 14.04 -7.26 -11.00
CA TYR A 152 14.42 -8.57 -11.52
C TYR A 152 13.31 -9.14 -12.43
N PRO A 153 13.65 -9.57 -13.65
CA PRO A 153 12.81 -10.53 -14.37
C PRO A 153 12.58 -11.79 -13.54
N ALA A 154 11.41 -12.43 -13.68
CA ALA A 154 11.07 -13.61 -12.88
C ALA A 154 12.09 -14.76 -13.05
N VAL A 155 12.59 -14.94 -14.28
CA VAL A 155 13.62 -15.95 -14.59
C VAL A 155 14.93 -15.64 -13.86
N GLU A 156 15.39 -14.39 -13.91
CA GLU A 156 16.64 -13.97 -13.23
C GLU A 156 16.53 -14.11 -11.70
N LEU A 157 15.37 -13.80 -11.12
CA LEU A 157 15.12 -14.00 -9.69
C LEU A 157 15.31 -15.48 -9.31
N SER A 158 14.69 -16.40 -10.06
CA SER A 158 14.75 -17.84 -9.78
C SER A 158 16.16 -18.41 -9.96
N GLU A 159 16.87 -18.03 -11.02
CA GLU A 159 18.25 -18.45 -11.27
C GLU A 159 19.19 -18.00 -10.15
N LYS A 160 19.11 -16.73 -9.76
CA LYS A 160 19.93 -16.18 -8.68
C LYS A 160 19.57 -16.78 -7.31
N ALA A 161 18.30 -17.05 -7.05
CA ALA A 161 17.86 -17.71 -5.82
C ALA A 161 18.39 -19.14 -5.76
N ALA A 162 18.29 -19.91 -6.85
CA ALA A 162 18.82 -21.27 -6.95
C ALA A 162 20.34 -21.32 -6.83
N ALA A 163 21.05 -20.29 -7.33
CA ALA A 163 22.50 -20.16 -7.20
C ALA A 163 22.97 -19.73 -5.79
N GLY A 164 22.05 -19.54 -4.83
CA GLY A 164 22.40 -19.15 -3.46
C GLY A 164 22.90 -17.71 -3.33
N ASN A 165 22.40 -16.77 -4.16
CA ASN A 165 22.79 -15.37 -4.08
C ASN A 165 22.51 -14.81 -2.68
N ALA A 166 23.56 -14.34 -1.98
CA ALA A 166 23.49 -13.91 -0.58
C ALA A 166 22.51 -12.73 -0.36
N PHE A 167 22.46 -11.78 -1.30
CA PHE A 167 21.53 -10.66 -1.22
C PHE A 167 20.06 -11.15 -1.27
N LEU A 168 19.75 -12.01 -2.25
CA LEU A 168 18.39 -12.56 -2.38
C LEU A 168 18.03 -13.47 -1.20
N ALA A 169 18.96 -14.28 -0.70
CA ALA A 169 18.74 -15.11 0.48
C ALA A 169 18.31 -14.24 1.68
N THR A 170 19.01 -13.12 1.90
CA THR A 170 18.67 -12.15 2.94
C THR A 170 17.29 -11.53 2.70
N VAL A 171 17.05 -10.96 1.52
CA VAL A 171 15.78 -10.28 1.21
C VAL A 171 14.59 -11.24 1.27
N LEU A 172 14.73 -12.47 0.79
CA LEU A 172 13.66 -13.48 0.82
C LEU A 172 13.38 -13.99 2.25
N GLY A 173 14.36 -13.97 3.13
CA GLY A 173 14.23 -14.37 4.53
C GLY A 173 13.69 -13.29 5.48
N GLU A 174 13.83 -12.02 5.13
CA GLU A 174 13.46 -10.89 6.00
C GLU A 174 11.99 -10.48 5.87
N PRO A 175 11.46 -9.66 6.82
CA PRO A 175 10.14 -9.04 6.73
C PRO A 175 10.01 -8.18 5.46
N LYS A 176 8.82 -8.20 4.85
CA LYS A 176 8.48 -7.43 3.64
C LYS A 176 7.15 -6.70 3.80
N ILE A 177 7.00 -5.56 3.13
CA ILE A 177 5.72 -4.85 3.01
C ILE A 177 5.31 -4.91 1.53
N PHE A 178 4.36 -5.77 1.20
CA PHE A 178 3.92 -5.96 -0.17
C PHE A 178 3.14 -4.75 -0.71
N LEU A 179 3.52 -4.33 -1.92
CA LEU A 179 2.88 -3.30 -2.71
C LEU A 179 1.97 -3.94 -3.78
N ILE A 180 2.47 -4.95 -4.47
CA ILE A 180 1.78 -5.75 -5.50
C ILE A 180 2.10 -7.22 -5.19
N GLY A 181 1.13 -8.10 -5.34
CA GLY A 181 1.30 -9.52 -5.03
C GLY A 181 1.38 -9.84 -3.54
N ASP A 182 1.90 -11.00 -3.22
CA ASP A 182 2.05 -11.50 -1.84
C ASP A 182 3.25 -12.43 -1.67
N GLU A 183 3.48 -12.90 -0.44
CA GLU A 183 4.58 -13.79 -0.08
C GLU A 183 4.51 -15.15 -0.82
N ARG A 184 3.31 -15.65 -1.09
CA ARG A 184 3.10 -16.91 -1.80
C ARG A 184 3.53 -16.80 -3.26
N GLU A 185 3.15 -15.68 -3.91
CA GLU A 185 3.54 -15.39 -5.29
C GLU A 185 5.04 -15.21 -5.39
N LEU A 186 5.67 -14.47 -4.48
CA LEU A 186 7.12 -14.28 -4.44
C LEU A 186 7.87 -15.61 -4.31
N ARG A 187 7.43 -16.49 -3.41
CA ARG A 187 8.04 -17.81 -3.23
C ARG A 187 7.92 -18.68 -4.48
N ALA A 188 6.75 -18.67 -5.11
CA ALA A 188 6.55 -19.42 -6.35
C ALA A 188 7.49 -18.95 -7.46
N LEU A 189 7.69 -17.62 -7.60
CA LEU A 189 8.63 -17.04 -8.55
C LEU A 189 10.08 -17.40 -8.23
N ALA A 190 10.49 -17.32 -6.97
CA ALA A 190 11.85 -17.67 -6.54
C ALA A 190 12.17 -19.17 -6.74
N GLU A 191 11.16 -20.04 -6.70
CA GLU A 191 11.27 -21.48 -6.98
C GLU A 191 11.14 -21.82 -8.49
N GLY A 192 11.08 -20.81 -9.38
CA GLY A 192 10.96 -21.00 -10.82
C GLY A 192 9.61 -21.52 -11.29
N ARG A 193 8.58 -21.41 -10.46
CA ARG A 193 7.20 -21.74 -10.87
C ARG A 193 6.60 -20.60 -11.67
N ALA A 194 5.96 -20.92 -12.80
CA ALA A 194 5.34 -19.92 -13.65
C ALA A 194 4.38 -19.02 -12.84
N PRO A 195 4.46 -17.69 -13.02
CA PRO A 195 3.55 -16.76 -12.36
C PRO A 195 2.11 -17.07 -12.77
N GLN A 196 1.21 -17.20 -11.80
CA GLN A 196 -0.22 -17.18 -12.11
C GLN A 196 -0.54 -15.77 -12.63
N ALA A 197 -1.22 -15.71 -13.78
CA ALA A 197 -1.64 -14.42 -14.34
C ALA A 197 -2.31 -13.57 -13.24
N PRO A 198 -2.00 -12.25 -13.15
CA PRO A 198 -2.55 -11.41 -12.11
C PRO A 198 -4.07 -11.50 -12.16
N GLN A 199 -4.67 -12.07 -11.12
CA GLN A 199 -6.10 -12.11 -10.99
C GLN A 199 -6.55 -10.66 -10.76
N ALA A 200 -7.05 -10.02 -11.83
CA ALA A 200 -7.78 -8.76 -11.70
C ALA A 200 -8.87 -8.99 -10.65
N ARG A 201 -8.70 -8.42 -9.46
CA ARG A 201 -9.72 -8.45 -8.40
C ARG A 201 -10.97 -7.85 -9.01
N LYS A 202 -11.91 -8.70 -9.43
CA LYS A 202 -13.23 -8.31 -9.93
C LYS A 202 -13.84 -7.36 -8.92
N ALA A 203 -13.91 -6.08 -9.27
CA ALA A 203 -14.80 -5.14 -8.62
C ALA A 203 -16.19 -5.78 -8.67
N GLY A 204 -16.74 -6.08 -7.49
CA GLY A 204 -17.99 -6.82 -7.35
C GLY A 204 -19.12 -6.17 -8.12
N ASN A 205 -19.39 -6.68 -9.31
CA ASN A 205 -20.54 -6.30 -10.14
C ASN A 205 -21.80 -6.93 -9.51
N ARG A 206 -22.41 -6.21 -8.57
CA ARG A 206 -23.77 -6.53 -8.12
C ARG A 206 -24.72 -6.12 -9.23
N LYS A 207 -25.27 -7.10 -9.97
CA LYS A 207 -26.44 -6.95 -10.84
C LYS A 207 -27.56 -6.24 -10.05
N PRO A 208 -28.26 -5.29 -10.66
CA PRO A 208 -29.45 -4.67 -10.03
C PRO A 208 -30.54 -5.72 -9.86
N ARG A 209 -31.06 -5.85 -8.63
CA ARG A 209 -32.25 -6.67 -8.33
C ARG A 209 -33.42 -6.08 -9.12
N ARG A 210 -33.96 -6.85 -10.06
CA ARG A 210 -35.24 -6.54 -10.73
C ARG A 210 -36.35 -6.40 -9.67
N ALA A 211 -37.00 -5.23 -9.65
CA ALA A 211 -38.23 -5.02 -8.92
C ALA A 211 -39.29 -5.98 -9.48
N ARG A 212 -39.86 -6.80 -8.64
CA ARG A 212 -41.12 -7.50 -8.95
C ARG A 212 -42.25 -6.52 -8.66
N ARG A 213 -43.13 -6.37 -9.64
CA ARG A 213 -44.44 -5.76 -9.49
C ARG A 213 -45.36 -6.64 -8.60
#